data_4ee4122ab201f42e6464c6b62775f6d8
#
_entry.id   4ee4122ab201f42e6464c6b62775f6d8
#
_cell.length_a   1.000
_cell.length_b   1.000
_cell.length_c   1.000
_cell.angle_alpha   90.00
_cell.angle_beta   90.00
_cell.angle_gamma   90.00
#
_symmetry.space_group_name_H-M   'P 1'
#
loop_
_entity.id
_entity.type
_entity.pdbx_description
1 polymer ?
#
loop_
_entity_poly.entity_id
_entity_poly.type
_entity_poly.pdbx_seq_one_letter_code
_entity_poly.pdbx_strand_id
1 'polypeptide(L)'
;LQKSKYKVCGYVTDVEGNMDYFNKYVKISKILEWTCEKKNRLKFKKNDSIFIYGGDTQDRGDSDIRFVNILLKFKEDYPERVIFIIGNRDANKLRIPSEISEKYSNYQNFLKKYDNYPYWEDKSVRITLRKYLKDNNYDLNIKNRLKYIVERTMGNKDGFEKRRVELSIILKKNINNISDNDVISSFLNSVLPKPKNITQSNDNYMLKYLMQGQLVHIFGEHIFVHGAINEKNIGKIPKNKNTIEDIHIWAKEINNWFHKELKEYMKNPKDGGITKKRKAHNIINYAVPGYNKDITIVYADNLKNGNGVHINKNVIEHLNKYGIKNIITGHKPHGDCPLVIRDKNLTAISADTSYSNINYLKNIKDDKYYNDKRGKAVSEVLLYSNGDIRVHGILADNSKYGYIIKKNKKSPSSSDYIGLQLNNNYWVKNFKNNKYLISFGKGFDIDEKWVNLQELKKLLKKL
;
A
#
# COMPACT_ATOMS: atom_id res chain seq x y z
N LEU A 1 23.81 -3.52 -17.02
CA LEU A 1 22.89 -4.15 -16.07
C LEU A 1 23.49 -5.49 -15.61
N GLN A 2 23.91 -5.57 -14.34
CA GLN A 2 24.38 -6.83 -13.75
C GLN A 2 23.23 -7.84 -13.82
N LYS A 3 23.43 -9.01 -14.42
CA LYS A 3 22.43 -10.08 -14.46
C LYS A 3 22.10 -10.47 -13.02
N SER A 4 20.86 -10.23 -12.60
CA SER A 4 20.39 -10.71 -11.29
C SER A 4 20.55 -12.22 -11.19
N LYS A 5 21.09 -12.71 -10.07
CA LYS A 5 21.15 -14.16 -9.79
C LYS A 5 19.74 -14.77 -9.65
N TYR A 6 18.73 -13.94 -9.45
CA TYR A 6 17.33 -14.36 -9.32
C TYR A 6 16.61 -14.23 -10.65
N LYS A 7 15.74 -15.20 -10.95
CA LYS A 7 15.02 -15.28 -12.24
C LYS A 7 13.63 -14.69 -12.19
N VAL A 8 13.02 -14.67 -11.01
CA VAL A 8 11.64 -14.21 -10.82
C VAL A 8 11.48 -13.42 -9.54
N CYS A 9 10.75 -12.31 -9.63
CA CYS A 9 10.28 -11.50 -8.52
C CYS A 9 8.76 -11.67 -8.40
N GLY A 10 8.26 -12.06 -7.22
CA GLY A 10 6.84 -12.03 -6.91
C GLY A 10 6.48 -10.77 -6.14
N TYR A 11 5.34 -10.18 -6.45
CA TYR A 11 4.88 -8.93 -5.86
C TYR A 11 3.43 -9.02 -5.39
N VAL A 12 3.19 -8.52 -4.19
CA VAL A 12 1.87 -8.23 -3.62
C VAL A 12 1.96 -6.96 -2.78
N THR A 13 0.86 -6.25 -2.63
CA THR A 13 0.78 -4.97 -1.93
C THR A 13 -0.55 -4.82 -1.20
N ASP A 14 -0.64 -3.83 -0.31
CA ASP A 14 -1.89 -3.37 0.32
C ASP A 14 -2.71 -4.49 0.97
N VAL A 15 -2.06 -5.40 1.67
CA VAL A 15 -2.72 -6.46 2.46
C VAL A 15 -3.47 -5.85 3.65
N GLU A 16 -3.01 -4.73 4.18
CA GLU A 16 -3.66 -3.90 5.18
C GLU A 16 -4.15 -4.67 6.42
N GLY A 17 -3.38 -5.69 6.87
CA GLY A 17 -3.73 -6.53 8.01
C GLY A 17 -4.80 -7.59 7.73
N ASN A 18 -5.16 -7.82 6.46
CA ASN A 18 -6.16 -8.80 6.05
C ASN A 18 -5.52 -10.17 5.83
N MET A 19 -5.50 -11.02 6.87
CA MET A 19 -4.92 -12.36 6.78
C MET A 19 -5.68 -13.30 5.85
N ASP A 20 -6.99 -13.11 5.64
CA ASP A 20 -7.75 -13.93 4.69
C ASP A 20 -7.30 -13.65 3.26
N TYR A 21 -7.08 -12.37 2.92
CA TYR A 21 -6.50 -11.99 1.64
C TYR A 21 -5.10 -12.57 1.48
N PHE A 22 -4.24 -12.44 2.49
CA PHE A 22 -2.86 -12.92 2.42
C PHE A 22 -2.80 -14.46 2.33
N ASN A 23 -3.67 -15.18 3.04
CA ASN A 23 -3.80 -16.63 2.90
C ASN A 23 -4.20 -17.05 1.49
N LYS A 24 -5.14 -16.33 0.84
CA LYS A 24 -5.50 -16.56 -0.56
C LYS A 24 -4.32 -16.28 -1.49
N TYR A 25 -3.57 -15.19 -1.23
CA TYR A 25 -2.36 -14.87 -1.99
C TYR A 25 -1.33 -15.99 -1.91
N VAL A 26 -0.97 -16.44 -0.72
CA VAL A 26 0.01 -17.53 -0.56
C VAL A 26 -0.46 -18.83 -1.24
N LYS A 27 -1.76 -19.11 -1.20
CA LYS A 27 -2.36 -20.28 -1.87
C LYS A 27 -2.20 -20.25 -3.40
N ILE A 28 -2.31 -19.07 -4.02
CA ILE A 28 -2.14 -18.92 -5.48
C ILE A 28 -0.69 -18.65 -5.89
N SER A 29 0.16 -18.21 -4.97
CA SER A 29 1.52 -17.79 -5.26
C SER A 29 2.34 -18.90 -5.91
N LYS A 30 3.13 -18.52 -6.94
CA LYS A 30 4.05 -19.42 -7.63
C LYS A 30 5.43 -19.48 -6.97
N ILE A 31 5.69 -18.56 -6.04
CA ILE A 31 7.01 -18.44 -5.38
C ILE A 31 6.99 -18.67 -3.88
N LEU A 32 5.84 -18.53 -3.21
CA LEU A 32 5.70 -18.64 -1.75
C LEU A 32 4.79 -19.78 -1.33
N GLU A 33 5.07 -20.34 -0.14
CA GLU A 33 4.19 -21.26 0.56
C GLU A 33 4.35 -21.13 2.08
N TRP A 34 3.37 -21.57 2.83
CA TRP A 34 3.46 -21.70 4.28
C TRP A 34 4.36 -22.88 4.67
N THR A 35 5.17 -22.72 5.72
CA THR A 35 6.00 -23.83 6.25
C THR A 35 5.20 -24.85 7.02
N CYS A 36 4.05 -24.44 7.59
CA CYS A 36 3.20 -25.28 8.44
C CYS A 36 1.75 -24.81 8.44
N GLU A 37 0.85 -25.63 8.98
CA GLU A 37 -0.59 -25.34 9.09
C GLU A 37 -0.92 -24.10 9.93
N LYS A 38 -0.06 -23.75 10.91
CA LYS A 38 -0.23 -22.54 11.74
C LYS A 38 -0.13 -21.23 10.96
N LYS A 39 0.35 -21.28 9.69
CA LYS A 39 0.46 -20.14 8.77
C LYS A 39 1.12 -18.89 9.40
N ASN A 40 2.20 -19.10 10.10
CA ASN A 40 2.95 -18.06 10.80
C ASN A 40 4.39 -17.89 10.31
N ARG A 41 4.82 -18.70 9.34
CA ARG A 41 6.15 -18.63 8.71
C ARG A 41 6.08 -19.02 7.24
N LEU A 42 6.70 -18.21 6.40
CA LEU A 42 6.76 -18.39 4.96
C LEU A 42 8.08 -19.04 4.54
N LYS A 43 8.06 -19.69 3.39
CA LYS A 43 9.27 -20.09 2.66
C LYS A 43 9.09 -19.91 1.17
N PHE A 44 10.21 -19.81 0.46
CA PHE A 44 10.22 -19.85 -0.99
C PHE A 44 10.06 -21.26 -1.52
N LYS A 45 9.27 -21.42 -2.58
CA LYS A 45 9.14 -22.68 -3.32
C LYS A 45 10.39 -23.01 -4.14
N LYS A 46 11.17 -21.96 -4.52
CA LYS A 46 12.38 -22.08 -5.37
C LYS A 46 13.46 -21.11 -4.89
N ASN A 47 14.72 -21.47 -5.15
CA ASN A 47 15.87 -20.67 -4.73
C ASN A 47 16.17 -19.48 -5.66
N ASP A 48 15.62 -19.44 -6.86
CA ASP A 48 15.83 -18.41 -7.86
C ASP A 48 14.81 -17.27 -7.80
N SER A 49 14.05 -17.18 -6.72
CA SER A 49 12.97 -16.20 -6.54
C SER A 49 13.30 -15.17 -5.47
N ILE A 50 12.82 -13.94 -5.66
CA ILE A 50 12.73 -12.90 -4.65
C ILE A 50 11.27 -12.51 -4.44
N PHE A 51 10.97 -11.88 -3.32
CA PHE A 51 9.65 -11.39 -2.98
C PHE A 51 9.71 -9.91 -2.61
N ILE A 52 8.84 -9.11 -3.19
CA ILE A 52 8.68 -7.70 -2.87
C ILE A 52 7.27 -7.47 -2.31
N TYR A 53 7.20 -6.95 -1.10
CA TYR A 53 5.98 -6.47 -0.51
C TYR A 53 5.83 -4.97 -0.78
N GLY A 54 4.74 -4.55 -1.39
CA GLY A 54 4.56 -3.23 -1.98
C GLY A 54 4.13 -2.10 -1.03
N GLY A 55 4.04 -2.37 0.28
CA GLY A 55 3.63 -1.37 1.28
C GLY A 55 2.17 -1.50 1.72
N ASP A 56 1.78 -0.61 2.65
CA ASP A 56 0.47 -0.57 3.30
C ASP A 56 0.14 -1.89 4.00
N THR A 57 0.84 -2.11 5.14
CA THR A 57 0.73 -3.35 5.93
C THR A 57 -0.50 -3.40 6.83
N GLN A 58 -1.11 -2.25 7.16
CA GLN A 58 -2.09 -2.09 8.23
C GLN A 58 -3.32 -1.27 7.83
N ASP A 59 -4.29 -1.21 8.77
CA ASP A 59 -5.42 -0.27 8.84
C ASP A 59 -6.78 -0.77 8.37
N ARG A 60 -6.88 -1.87 7.66
CA ARG A 60 -8.19 -2.34 7.17
C ARG A 60 -8.59 -3.70 7.75
N GLY A 61 -7.65 -4.59 7.92
CA GLY A 61 -7.88 -5.89 8.53
C GLY A 61 -7.91 -5.86 10.06
N ASP A 62 -7.88 -7.04 10.65
CA ASP A 62 -7.89 -7.29 12.10
C ASP A 62 -6.60 -7.98 12.58
N SER A 63 -5.56 -7.95 11.75
CA SER A 63 -4.34 -8.75 11.96
C SER A 63 -3.07 -7.94 11.66
N ASP A 64 -3.04 -6.68 12.02
CA ASP A 64 -1.94 -5.77 11.74
C ASP A 64 -0.61 -6.26 12.31
N ILE A 65 -0.59 -6.64 13.59
CA ILE A 65 0.62 -7.11 14.30
C ILE A 65 1.08 -8.46 13.74
N ARG A 66 0.13 -9.40 13.61
CA ARG A 66 0.43 -10.76 13.15
C ARG A 66 0.97 -10.75 11.73
N PHE A 67 0.36 -9.96 10.85
CA PHE A 67 0.79 -9.85 9.47
C PHE A 67 2.21 -9.27 9.34
N VAL A 68 2.49 -8.13 9.99
CA VAL A 68 3.83 -7.53 9.94
C VAL A 68 4.88 -8.45 10.54
N ASN A 69 4.58 -9.15 11.62
CA ASN A 69 5.50 -10.11 12.21
C ASN A 69 5.81 -11.30 11.29
N ILE A 70 4.83 -11.77 10.48
CA ILE A 70 5.09 -12.80 9.46
C ILE A 70 6.07 -12.26 8.41
N LEU A 71 5.88 -11.02 7.93
CA LEU A 71 6.80 -10.40 6.99
C LEU A 71 8.20 -10.22 7.57
N LEU A 72 8.31 -9.74 8.82
CA LEU A 72 9.60 -9.55 9.50
C LEU A 72 10.36 -10.87 9.67
N LYS A 73 9.69 -11.93 10.10
CA LYS A 73 10.28 -13.28 10.19
C LYS A 73 10.73 -13.79 8.82
N PHE A 74 9.93 -13.52 7.78
CA PHE A 74 10.29 -13.93 6.44
C PHE A 74 11.52 -13.17 5.92
N LYS A 75 11.64 -11.88 6.24
CA LYS A 75 12.83 -11.07 5.95
C LYS A 75 14.06 -11.54 6.74
N GLU A 76 13.87 -11.95 7.99
CA GLU A 76 14.92 -12.50 8.85
C GLU A 76 15.46 -13.82 8.28
N ASP A 77 14.56 -14.71 7.82
CA ASP A 77 14.93 -15.98 7.20
C ASP A 77 15.61 -15.80 5.82
N TYR A 78 15.25 -14.74 5.07
CA TYR A 78 15.73 -14.50 3.71
C TYR A 78 16.09 -13.02 3.48
N PRO A 79 17.12 -12.48 4.16
CA PRO A 79 17.41 -11.04 4.20
C PRO A 79 17.67 -10.40 2.84
N GLU A 80 18.26 -11.13 1.89
CA GLU A 80 18.55 -10.62 0.54
C GLU A 80 17.41 -10.83 -0.46
N ARG A 81 16.43 -11.70 -0.13
CA ARG A 81 15.39 -12.14 -1.06
C ARG A 81 14.03 -11.53 -0.77
N VAL A 82 13.83 -10.98 0.41
CA VAL A 82 12.58 -10.33 0.84
C VAL A 82 12.82 -8.83 0.92
N ILE A 83 12.08 -8.05 0.16
CA ILE A 83 12.19 -6.60 0.08
C ILE A 83 10.85 -5.98 0.51
N PHE A 84 10.91 -4.90 1.30
CA PHE A 84 9.74 -4.12 1.70
C PHE A 84 9.79 -2.75 1.05
N ILE A 85 8.72 -2.39 0.35
CA ILE A 85 8.44 -1.02 -0.06
C ILE A 85 7.58 -0.37 1.03
N ILE A 86 7.86 0.87 1.36
CA ILE A 86 7.13 1.62 2.38
C ILE A 86 5.92 2.31 1.77
N GLY A 87 4.75 1.99 2.30
CA GLY A 87 3.50 2.64 1.96
C GLY A 87 3.18 3.84 2.86
N ASN A 88 2.18 4.60 2.46
CA ASN A 88 1.74 5.77 3.21
C ASN A 88 1.15 5.41 4.57
N ARG A 89 0.43 4.29 4.68
CA ARG A 89 -0.12 3.80 5.95
C ARG A 89 0.97 3.32 6.90
N ASP A 90 2.08 2.78 6.38
CA ASP A 90 3.21 2.35 7.19
C ASP A 90 3.89 3.55 7.88
N ALA A 91 4.29 4.56 7.12
CA ALA A 91 4.98 5.73 7.64
C ALA A 91 4.07 6.66 8.46
N ASN A 92 2.76 6.67 8.19
CA ASN A 92 1.79 7.48 8.90
C ASN A 92 1.71 7.15 10.41
N LYS A 93 2.06 5.93 10.82
CA LYS A 93 2.08 5.49 12.22
C LYS A 93 3.08 6.27 13.08
N LEU A 94 4.13 6.85 12.48
CA LEU A 94 5.09 7.70 13.18
C LEU A 94 4.46 8.95 13.82
N ARG A 95 3.23 9.29 13.49
CA ARG A 95 2.45 10.38 14.08
C ARG A 95 2.00 10.08 15.53
N ILE A 96 1.73 8.81 15.82
CA ILE A 96 1.03 8.41 17.05
C ILE A 96 1.70 8.92 18.31
N PRO A 97 3.01 8.72 18.56
CA PRO A 97 3.63 9.13 19.82
C PRO A 97 3.54 10.63 20.11
N SER A 98 3.63 11.46 19.08
CA SER A 98 3.53 12.90 19.24
C SER A 98 2.08 13.40 19.37
N GLU A 99 1.14 12.75 18.69
CA GLU A 99 -0.25 13.22 18.62
C GLU A 99 -1.09 12.80 19.83
N ILE A 100 -0.67 11.77 20.59
CA ILE A 100 -1.32 11.38 21.84
C ILE A 100 -0.50 11.73 23.09
N SER A 101 0.63 12.43 22.94
CA SER A 101 1.46 12.85 24.06
C SER A 101 0.68 13.79 25.01
N GLU A 102 0.82 13.60 26.32
CA GLU A 102 0.24 14.46 27.34
C GLU A 102 0.79 15.89 27.30
N LYS A 103 2.04 16.08 26.86
CA LYS A 103 2.64 17.40 26.65
C LYS A 103 1.80 18.32 25.75
N TYR A 104 0.95 17.75 24.90
CA TYR A 104 0.07 18.45 23.99
C TYR A 104 -1.41 18.36 24.39
N SER A 105 -1.68 17.97 25.63
CA SER A 105 -3.02 17.96 26.21
C SER A 105 -3.60 19.37 26.41
N ASN A 106 -2.75 20.42 26.24
CA ASN A 106 -3.21 21.80 26.28
C ASN A 106 -4.03 22.11 25.01
N TYR A 107 -5.27 22.05 25.20
CA TYR A 107 -6.42 21.79 24.36
C TYR A 107 -6.59 22.64 23.10
N GLN A 108 -6.34 23.94 23.16
CA GLN A 108 -6.74 24.85 22.08
C GLN A 108 -5.92 24.64 20.80
N ASN A 109 -4.61 24.47 20.93
CA ASN A 109 -3.74 24.26 19.76
C ASN A 109 -3.91 22.86 19.14
N PHE A 110 -4.19 21.85 19.94
CA PHE A 110 -4.44 20.51 19.48
C PHE A 110 -5.75 20.46 18.69
N LEU A 111 -6.84 20.93 19.27
CA LEU A 111 -8.14 20.98 18.62
C LEU A 111 -8.10 21.81 17.34
N LYS A 112 -7.46 22.98 17.36
CA LYS A 112 -7.33 23.86 16.18
C LYS A 112 -6.64 23.16 15.00
N LYS A 113 -5.64 22.31 15.25
CA LYS A 113 -5.01 21.53 14.18
C LYS A 113 -5.99 20.56 13.54
N TYR A 114 -6.81 19.88 14.34
CA TYR A 114 -7.77 18.88 13.87
C TYR A 114 -9.09 19.46 13.37
N ASP A 115 -9.28 20.77 13.44
CA ASP A 115 -10.43 21.42 12.82
C ASP A 115 -10.42 21.28 11.27
N ASN A 116 -9.26 21.00 10.68
CA ASN A 116 -9.10 20.75 9.24
C ASN A 116 -8.91 19.28 8.86
N TYR A 117 -9.03 18.33 9.82
CA TYR A 117 -8.90 16.90 9.54
C TYR A 117 -10.26 16.20 9.63
N PRO A 118 -10.49 15.17 8.83
CA PRO A 118 -9.65 14.73 7.71
C PRO A 118 -9.78 15.69 6.51
N TYR A 119 -8.67 16.24 6.03
CA TYR A 119 -8.65 17.26 4.96
C TYR A 119 -9.08 16.70 3.58
N TRP A 120 -9.06 15.39 3.41
CA TRP A 120 -9.50 14.71 2.17
C TRP A 120 -11.01 14.50 2.08
N GLU A 121 -11.74 14.73 3.16
CA GLU A 121 -13.20 14.78 3.16
C GLU A 121 -13.69 16.20 2.82
N ASP A 122 -14.78 16.29 2.09
CA ASP A 122 -15.44 17.58 1.87
C ASP A 122 -15.78 18.27 3.18
N LYS A 123 -15.66 19.59 3.24
CA LYS A 123 -15.91 20.36 4.46
C LYS A 123 -17.33 20.15 5.02
N SER A 124 -18.30 19.92 4.13
CA SER A 124 -19.72 19.73 4.50
C SER A 124 -19.99 18.42 5.26
N VAL A 125 -19.19 17.36 4.96
CA VAL A 125 -19.34 16.02 5.56
C VAL A 125 -18.23 15.68 6.54
N ARG A 126 -17.26 16.57 6.68
CA ARG A 126 -16.07 16.36 7.50
C ARG A 126 -16.42 16.25 9.00
N ILE A 127 -15.95 15.17 9.63
CA ILE A 127 -16.08 14.97 11.06
C ILE A 127 -14.75 15.34 11.71
N THR A 128 -14.65 16.58 12.22
CA THR A 128 -13.48 17.06 12.98
C THR A 128 -13.39 16.39 14.34
N LEU A 129 -12.24 16.49 15.02
CA LEU A 129 -12.11 15.93 16.39
C LEU A 129 -13.17 16.50 17.34
N ARG A 130 -13.46 17.82 17.28
CA ARG A 130 -14.52 18.45 18.11
C ARG A 130 -15.88 17.83 17.83
N LYS A 131 -16.23 17.67 16.56
CA LYS A 131 -17.48 17.04 16.15
C LYS A 131 -17.54 15.58 16.59
N TYR A 132 -16.46 14.80 16.37
CA TYR A 132 -16.36 13.40 16.78
C TYR A 132 -16.59 13.22 18.30
N LEU A 133 -15.93 14.04 19.12
CA LEU A 133 -16.10 13.98 20.58
C LEU A 133 -17.54 14.33 20.99
N LYS A 134 -18.09 15.41 20.40
CA LYS A 134 -19.47 15.84 20.68
C LYS A 134 -20.50 14.79 20.28
N ASP A 135 -20.41 14.29 19.04
CA ASP A 135 -21.38 13.34 18.47
C ASP A 135 -21.41 12.00 19.24
N ASN A 136 -20.29 11.62 19.89
CA ASN A 136 -20.18 10.39 20.66
C ASN A 136 -20.27 10.61 22.19
N ASN A 137 -20.48 11.83 22.63
CA ASN A 137 -20.46 12.20 24.07
C ASN A 137 -19.15 11.73 24.75
N TYR A 138 -18.02 11.98 24.12
CA TYR A 138 -16.69 11.58 24.60
C TYR A 138 -15.92 12.75 25.19
N ASP A 139 -15.26 12.48 26.34
CA ASP A 139 -14.26 13.39 26.88
C ASP A 139 -13.00 13.42 26.02
N LEU A 140 -12.30 14.56 26.04
CA LEU A 140 -11.01 14.68 25.40
C LEU A 140 -9.92 14.06 26.28
N ASN A 141 -9.66 12.77 26.08
CA ASN A 141 -8.59 12.02 26.73
C ASN A 141 -7.73 11.29 25.68
N ILE A 142 -6.67 10.60 26.13
CA ILE A 142 -5.74 9.87 25.25
C ILE A 142 -6.47 8.82 24.43
N LYS A 143 -7.36 8.03 25.03
CA LYS A 143 -8.14 6.99 24.36
C LYS A 143 -8.95 7.56 23.19
N ASN A 144 -9.76 8.59 23.46
CA ASN A 144 -10.67 9.14 22.47
C ASN A 144 -9.93 9.93 21.38
N ARG A 145 -8.77 10.56 21.71
CA ARG A 145 -7.87 11.12 20.72
C ARG A 145 -7.29 10.04 19.81
N LEU A 146 -6.81 8.93 20.39
CA LEU A 146 -6.24 7.84 19.60
C LEU A 146 -7.29 7.20 18.70
N LYS A 147 -8.53 6.94 19.22
CA LYS A 147 -9.64 6.47 18.39
C LYS A 147 -9.86 7.37 17.18
N TYR A 148 -10.02 8.68 17.41
CA TYR A 148 -10.19 9.63 16.31
C TYR A 148 -9.03 9.61 15.31
N ILE A 149 -7.78 9.61 15.78
CA ILE A 149 -6.59 9.60 14.91
C ILE A 149 -6.58 8.36 14.03
N VAL A 150 -6.78 7.20 14.63
CA VAL A 150 -6.75 5.91 13.93
C VAL A 150 -7.94 5.79 12.97
N GLU A 151 -9.15 6.08 13.43
CA GLU A 151 -10.37 5.85 12.67
C GLU A 151 -10.59 6.90 11.58
N ARG A 152 -10.42 8.19 11.93
CA ARG A 152 -10.77 9.30 11.04
C ARG A 152 -9.58 9.85 10.25
N THR A 153 -8.38 9.83 10.81
CA THR A 153 -7.21 10.41 10.12
C THR A 153 -6.25 9.39 9.50
N MET A 154 -6.36 8.12 9.86
CA MET A 154 -5.62 7.01 9.24
C MET A 154 -6.55 6.07 8.43
N GLY A 155 -7.88 6.27 8.54
CA GLY A 155 -8.86 5.51 7.78
C GLY A 155 -9.00 4.04 8.21
N ASN A 156 -8.69 3.75 9.49
CA ASN A 156 -8.85 2.44 10.11
C ASN A 156 -10.12 2.42 10.95
N LYS A 157 -11.27 2.28 10.30
CA LYS A 157 -12.57 2.22 11.00
C LYS A 157 -12.55 1.12 12.05
N ASP A 158 -12.99 1.46 13.28
CA ASP A 158 -12.97 0.60 14.47
C ASP A 158 -11.58 0.02 14.82
N GLY A 159 -10.50 0.66 14.34
CA GLY A 159 -9.14 0.17 14.51
C GLY A 159 -8.70 0.01 15.95
N PHE A 160 -9.28 0.79 16.88
CA PHE A 160 -9.00 0.63 18.31
C PHE A 160 -9.53 -0.71 18.84
N GLU A 161 -10.76 -1.08 18.49
CA GLU A 161 -11.37 -2.34 18.95
C GLU A 161 -10.81 -3.56 18.17
N LYS A 162 -10.51 -3.42 16.88
CA LYS A 162 -9.76 -4.46 16.13
C LYS A 162 -8.42 -4.79 16.79
N ARG A 163 -7.69 -3.77 17.26
CA ARG A 163 -6.44 -3.97 17.99
C ARG A 163 -6.67 -4.70 19.32
N ARG A 164 -7.76 -4.42 20.03
CA ARG A 164 -8.16 -5.15 21.24
C ARG A 164 -8.40 -6.63 20.94
N VAL A 165 -9.15 -6.93 19.89
CA VAL A 165 -9.38 -8.32 19.42
C VAL A 165 -8.05 -9.00 19.07
N GLU A 166 -7.20 -8.34 18.30
CA GLU A 166 -5.90 -8.90 17.92
C GLU A 166 -5.02 -9.19 19.14
N LEU A 167 -4.99 -8.27 20.12
CA LEU A 167 -4.25 -8.49 21.38
C LEU A 167 -4.80 -9.66 22.17
N SER A 168 -6.13 -9.87 22.22
CA SER A 168 -6.72 -11.02 22.90
C SER A 168 -6.24 -12.34 22.30
N ILE A 169 -6.11 -12.41 20.98
CA ILE A 169 -5.60 -13.58 20.25
C ILE A 169 -4.10 -13.78 20.53
N ILE A 170 -3.30 -12.73 20.43
CA ILE A 170 -1.85 -12.79 20.64
C ILE A 170 -1.51 -13.18 22.08
N LEU A 171 -2.21 -12.61 23.05
CA LEU A 171 -1.99 -12.84 24.48
C LEU A 171 -2.71 -14.07 25.01
N LYS A 172 -3.57 -14.68 24.20
CA LYS A 172 -4.45 -15.80 24.63
C LYS A 172 -5.27 -15.43 25.87
N LYS A 173 -5.80 -14.23 25.90
CA LYS A 173 -6.65 -13.70 26.97
C LYS A 173 -8.07 -13.49 26.47
N ASN A 174 -9.03 -13.53 27.40
CA ASN A 174 -10.39 -13.07 27.09
C ASN A 174 -10.33 -11.60 26.66
N ILE A 175 -11.11 -11.21 25.65
CA ILE A 175 -11.15 -9.84 25.14
C ILE A 175 -11.49 -8.82 26.22
N ASN A 176 -12.36 -9.17 27.16
CA ASN A 176 -12.74 -8.32 28.29
C ASN A 176 -11.60 -8.03 29.26
N ASN A 177 -10.53 -8.83 29.21
CA ASN A 177 -9.32 -8.66 30.04
C ASN A 177 -8.24 -7.85 29.29
N ILE A 178 -8.53 -7.32 28.11
CA ILE A 178 -7.67 -6.39 27.39
C ILE A 178 -8.14 -4.97 27.68
N SER A 179 -7.39 -4.25 28.48
CA SER A 179 -7.71 -2.88 28.89
C SER A 179 -7.51 -1.88 27.76
N ASP A 180 -8.09 -0.69 27.89
CA ASP A 180 -7.81 0.43 26.98
C ASP A 180 -6.33 0.81 26.97
N ASN A 181 -5.66 0.71 28.14
CA ASN A 181 -4.24 0.99 28.26
C ASN A 181 -3.39 -0.03 27.52
N ASP A 182 -3.79 -1.30 27.45
CA ASP A 182 -3.10 -2.31 26.63
C ASP A 182 -3.18 -1.93 25.14
N VAL A 183 -4.34 -1.50 24.68
CA VAL A 183 -4.54 -1.06 23.29
C VAL A 183 -3.71 0.19 22.97
N ILE A 184 -3.78 1.23 23.85
CA ILE A 184 -3.00 2.45 23.68
C ILE A 184 -1.50 2.14 23.66
N SER A 185 -1.04 1.32 24.61
CA SER A 185 0.38 0.90 24.69
C SER A 185 0.82 0.13 23.46
N SER A 186 -0.03 -0.74 22.92
CA SER A 186 0.24 -1.49 21.70
C SER A 186 0.45 -0.58 20.49
N PHE A 187 -0.40 0.44 20.30
CA PHE A 187 -0.21 1.42 19.23
C PHE A 187 1.06 2.24 19.43
N LEU A 188 1.31 2.73 20.64
CA LEU A 188 2.52 3.50 20.96
C LEU A 188 3.80 2.67 20.74
N ASN A 189 3.85 1.48 21.33
CA ASN A 189 5.02 0.63 21.31
C ASN A 189 5.34 0.14 19.89
N SER A 190 4.37 0.10 18.98
CA SER A 190 4.61 -0.34 17.60
C SER A 190 5.67 0.48 16.88
N VAL A 191 5.82 1.77 17.21
CA VAL A 191 6.72 2.72 16.55
C VAL A 191 7.79 3.32 17.48
N LEU A 192 7.82 2.94 18.75
CA LEU A 192 8.85 3.44 19.68
C LEU A 192 10.13 2.60 19.59
N PRO A 193 11.34 3.23 19.56
CA PRO A 193 12.62 2.50 19.52
C PRO A 193 12.91 1.74 20.82
N LYS A 194 12.43 2.28 21.95
CA LYS A 194 12.53 1.66 23.29
C LYS A 194 11.15 1.66 23.92
N PRO A 195 10.34 0.62 23.68
CA PRO A 195 9.02 0.54 24.28
C PRO A 195 9.13 0.46 25.80
N LYS A 196 8.21 1.14 26.49
CA LYS A 196 8.04 1.01 27.93
C LYS A 196 7.26 -0.26 28.22
N ASN A 197 7.67 -0.97 29.28
CA ASN A 197 7.03 -2.21 29.71
C ASN A 197 7.01 -3.26 28.57
N ILE A 198 8.19 -3.79 28.23
CA ILE A 198 8.32 -4.91 27.29
C ILE A 198 7.62 -6.12 27.91
N THR A 199 6.34 -6.23 27.65
CA THR A 199 5.53 -7.39 28.08
C THR A 199 5.42 -8.42 26.96
N GLN A 200 5.93 -8.09 25.74
CA GLN A 200 5.71 -8.94 24.56
C GLN A 200 6.83 -8.81 23.51
N SER A 201 7.10 -9.94 22.86
CA SER A 201 8.01 -10.05 21.70
C SER A 201 7.57 -9.20 20.47
N ASN A 202 6.41 -8.58 20.54
CA ASN A 202 5.77 -7.86 19.42
C ASN A 202 5.93 -6.35 19.49
N ASP A 203 6.72 -5.83 20.43
CA ASP A 203 6.97 -4.39 20.51
C ASP A 203 7.84 -3.91 19.34
N ASN A 204 7.66 -2.63 18.97
CA ASN A 204 8.33 -1.93 17.86
C ASN A 204 8.29 -2.62 16.48
N TYR A 205 7.31 -3.51 16.26
CA TYR A 205 7.20 -4.26 15.02
C TYR A 205 7.10 -3.35 13.79
N MET A 206 6.39 -2.24 13.91
CA MET A 206 6.23 -1.30 12.80
C MET A 206 7.51 -0.49 12.56
N LEU A 207 8.19 -0.09 13.62
CA LEU A 207 9.50 0.56 13.48
C LEU A 207 10.52 -0.39 12.83
N LYS A 208 10.55 -1.68 13.22
CA LYS A 208 11.39 -2.71 12.58
C LYS A 208 11.09 -2.85 11.09
N TYR A 209 9.81 -2.85 10.71
CA TYR A 209 9.40 -2.89 9.31
C TYR A 209 9.92 -1.66 8.54
N LEU A 210 9.71 -0.46 9.08
CA LEU A 210 10.20 0.79 8.47
C LEU A 210 11.72 0.82 8.33
N MET A 211 12.47 0.33 9.34
CA MET A 211 13.94 0.28 9.30
C MET A 211 14.48 -0.68 8.24
N GLN A 212 13.75 -1.73 7.90
CA GLN A 212 14.13 -2.73 6.90
C GLN A 212 13.54 -2.45 5.52
N GLY A 213 12.66 -1.44 5.42
CA GLY A 213 11.99 -1.05 4.19
C GLY A 213 12.75 0.02 3.40
N GLN A 214 12.28 0.30 2.21
CA GLN A 214 12.81 1.31 1.30
C GLN A 214 11.68 1.95 0.48
N LEU A 215 11.91 3.15 -0.04
CA LEU A 215 10.91 3.87 -0.85
C LEU A 215 10.91 3.41 -2.31
N VAL A 216 12.08 3.02 -2.82
CA VAL A 216 12.29 2.59 -4.20
C VAL A 216 13.13 1.31 -4.23
N HIS A 217 12.73 0.35 -5.04
CA HIS A 217 13.56 -0.81 -5.40
C HIS A 217 13.62 -0.99 -6.91
N ILE A 218 14.76 -1.45 -7.42
CA ILE A 218 14.94 -1.78 -8.84
C ILE A 218 15.37 -3.23 -8.97
N PHE A 219 14.63 -4.00 -9.76
CA PHE A 219 14.95 -5.37 -10.12
C PHE A 219 14.95 -5.51 -11.64
N GLY A 220 16.14 -5.65 -12.23
CA GLY A 220 16.29 -5.65 -13.68
C GLY A 220 15.78 -4.35 -14.31
N GLU A 221 14.79 -4.46 -15.19
CA GLU A 221 14.13 -3.31 -15.83
C GLU A 221 12.84 -2.85 -15.13
N HIS A 222 12.58 -3.36 -13.91
CA HIS A 222 11.39 -3.08 -13.14
C HIS A 222 11.73 -2.17 -11.96
N ILE A 223 11.01 -1.04 -11.81
CA ILE A 223 11.09 -0.15 -10.66
C ILE A 223 9.83 -0.27 -9.82
N PHE A 224 10.00 -0.37 -8.51
CA PHE A 224 8.95 -0.54 -7.52
C PHE A 224 8.88 0.67 -6.61
N VAL A 225 7.70 1.25 -6.49
CA VAL A 225 7.33 2.28 -5.52
C VAL A 225 5.94 1.97 -5.00
N HIS A 226 5.55 2.51 -3.84
CA HIS A 226 4.20 2.26 -3.35
C HIS A 226 3.13 2.98 -4.17
N GLY A 227 3.30 4.28 -4.42
CA GLY A 227 2.35 5.12 -5.15
C GLY A 227 2.62 5.18 -6.66
N ALA A 228 3.10 6.30 -7.17
CA ALA A 228 3.40 6.47 -8.60
C ALA A 228 4.64 7.32 -8.86
N ILE A 229 5.23 7.13 -10.03
CA ILE A 229 6.31 7.98 -10.55
C ILE A 229 5.72 8.92 -11.62
N ASN A 230 5.94 10.22 -11.44
CA ASN A 230 5.48 11.26 -12.35
C ASN A 230 6.52 12.41 -12.46
N GLU A 231 6.24 13.43 -13.28
CA GLU A 231 7.17 14.55 -13.52
C GLU A 231 7.49 15.38 -12.28
N LYS A 232 6.60 15.35 -11.26
CA LYS A 232 6.78 16.15 -10.05
C LYS A 232 7.66 15.47 -9.02
N ASN A 233 7.87 14.15 -9.10
CA ASN A 233 8.59 13.37 -8.10
C ASN A 233 9.80 12.60 -8.61
N ILE A 234 9.90 12.28 -9.91
CA ILE A 234 11.04 11.56 -10.48
C ILE A 234 12.34 12.33 -10.28
N GLY A 235 13.37 11.67 -9.79
CA GLY A 235 14.69 12.28 -9.56
C GLY A 235 14.75 13.22 -8.35
N LYS A 236 13.64 13.46 -7.63
CA LYS A 236 13.58 14.44 -6.54
C LYS A 236 13.71 13.79 -5.17
N ILE A 237 14.40 14.50 -4.28
CA ILE A 237 14.53 14.15 -2.86
C ILE A 237 13.97 15.33 -2.05
N PRO A 238 13.14 15.09 -1.00
CA PRO A 238 12.60 16.16 -0.18
C PRO A 238 13.68 17.09 0.37
N LYS A 239 13.48 18.39 0.25
CA LYS A 239 14.40 19.48 0.64
C LYS A 239 15.69 19.59 -0.18
N ASN A 240 15.92 18.74 -1.16
CA ASN A 240 16.98 18.93 -2.13
C ASN A 240 16.43 19.76 -3.31
N LYS A 241 17.15 20.82 -3.71
CA LYS A 241 16.77 21.65 -4.87
C LYS A 241 17.18 21.01 -6.17
N ASN A 242 18.17 20.14 -6.16
CA ASN A 242 18.70 19.49 -7.35
C ASN A 242 17.92 18.23 -7.70
N THR A 243 17.64 18.03 -8.98
CA THR A 243 17.08 16.78 -9.50
C THR A 243 18.22 15.82 -9.84
N ILE A 244 18.11 14.58 -9.42
CA ILE A 244 19.08 13.51 -9.75
C ILE A 244 18.55 12.82 -11.01
N GLU A 245 19.29 12.93 -12.11
CA GLU A 245 18.86 12.35 -13.38
C GLU A 245 19.02 10.83 -13.42
N ASP A 246 20.13 10.30 -12.90
CA ASP A 246 20.34 8.86 -12.87
C ASP A 246 19.36 8.17 -11.90
N ILE A 247 18.50 7.32 -12.45
CA ILE A 247 17.43 6.64 -11.70
C ILE A 247 17.99 5.67 -10.65
N HIS A 248 19.12 5.05 -10.89
CA HIS A 248 19.75 4.13 -9.92
C HIS A 248 20.37 4.92 -8.76
N ILE A 249 21.01 6.06 -9.05
CA ILE A 249 21.53 6.98 -8.03
C ILE A 249 20.37 7.58 -7.24
N TRP A 250 19.32 8.06 -7.91
CA TRP A 250 18.12 8.59 -7.25
C TRP A 250 17.48 7.58 -6.31
N ALA A 251 17.29 6.32 -6.76
CA ALA A 251 16.71 5.27 -5.92
C ALA A 251 17.55 5.03 -4.64
N LYS A 252 18.86 5.04 -4.76
CA LYS A 252 19.77 4.94 -3.60
C LYS A 252 19.64 6.14 -2.66
N GLU A 253 19.69 7.34 -3.21
CA GLU A 253 19.72 8.57 -2.42
C GLU A 253 18.39 8.89 -1.73
N ILE A 254 17.23 8.57 -2.35
CA ILE A 254 15.94 8.74 -1.69
C ILE A 254 15.75 7.72 -0.55
N ASN A 255 16.28 6.50 -0.68
CA ASN A 255 16.30 5.51 0.39
C ASN A 255 17.23 5.95 1.53
N ASN A 256 18.39 6.50 1.21
CA ASN A 256 19.32 7.08 2.20
C ASN A 256 18.66 8.24 2.98
N TRP A 257 17.95 9.12 2.27
CA TRP A 257 17.18 10.19 2.88
C TRP A 257 16.12 9.64 3.85
N PHE A 258 15.35 8.64 3.44
CA PHE A 258 14.32 8.01 4.27
C PHE A 258 14.91 7.44 5.56
N HIS A 259 16.00 6.69 5.47
CA HIS A 259 16.66 6.10 6.63
C HIS A 259 17.31 7.15 7.54
N LYS A 260 17.83 8.24 6.98
CA LYS A 260 18.35 9.37 7.77
C LYS A 260 17.24 10.04 8.59
N GLU A 261 16.11 10.34 7.95
CA GLU A 261 14.96 10.93 8.64
C GLU A 261 14.39 9.98 9.71
N LEU A 262 14.39 8.68 9.46
CA LEU A 262 13.94 7.68 10.44
C LEU A 262 14.88 7.59 11.65
N LYS A 263 16.19 7.69 11.44
CA LYS A 263 17.19 7.79 12.54
C LYS A 263 16.97 9.05 13.39
N GLU A 264 16.63 10.18 12.78
CA GLU A 264 16.31 11.41 13.54
C GLU A 264 15.01 11.24 14.35
N TYR A 265 13.99 10.58 13.79
CA TYR A 265 12.80 10.23 14.55
C TYR A 265 13.09 9.40 15.79
N MET A 266 13.95 8.36 15.66
CA MET A 266 14.27 7.45 16.77
C MET A 266 14.96 8.13 17.94
N LYS A 267 15.64 9.26 17.75
CA LYS A 267 16.28 10.04 18.85
C LYS A 267 15.24 10.62 19.81
N ASN A 268 14.09 11.05 19.28
CA ASN A 268 13.03 11.63 20.11
C ASN A 268 11.63 11.51 19.49
N PRO A 269 11.01 10.33 19.49
CA PRO A 269 9.74 10.08 18.80
C PRO A 269 8.54 10.85 19.39
N LYS A 270 8.63 11.27 20.66
CA LYS A 270 7.57 12.02 21.35
C LYS A 270 7.72 13.54 21.21
N ASP A 271 8.89 14.01 20.83
CA ASP A 271 9.17 15.44 20.71
C ASP A 271 8.90 15.92 19.29
N GLY A 272 7.70 15.97 18.94
CA GLY A 272 7.40 16.35 17.58
C GLY A 272 6.22 17.26 17.48
N GLY A 273 5.47 17.33 18.52
CA GLY A 273 4.24 18.11 18.50
C GLY A 273 3.42 17.84 17.24
N ILE A 274 2.31 18.53 17.19
CA ILE A 274 1.36 18.47 16.08
C ILE A 274 1.79 19.41 14.95
N THR A 275 2.91 20.11 15.08
CA THR A 275 3.38 21.17 14.19
C THR A 275 4.45 20.69 13.21
N LYS A 276 4.82 21.58 12.26
CA LYS A 276 5.94 21.39 11.32
C LYS A 276 7.31 21.12 11.99
N LYS A 277 7.41 21.29 13.31
CA LYS A 277 8.63 21.05 14.09
C LYS A 277 8.74 19.62 14.64
N ARG A 278 7.77 18.73 14.37
CA ARG A 278 7.85 17.35 14.87
C ARG A 278 9.02 16.60 14.23
N LYS A 279 9.68 15.73 15.01
CA LYS A 279 10.61 14.74 14.47
C LYS A 279 9.87 13.82 13.50
N ALA A 280 10.54 13.33 12.47
CA ALA A 280 9.90 12.62 11.33
C ALA A 280 8.89 13.46 10.52
N HIS A 281 8.83 14.77 10.76
CA HIS A 281 7.90 15.63 10.01
C HIS A 281 8.04 15.46 8.49
N ASN A 282 9.27 15.32 7.99
CA ASN A 282 9.52 15.15 6.57
C ASN A 282 9.00 13.81 6.04
N ILE A 283 9.22 12.71 6.77
CA ILE A 283 8.67 11.38 6.39
C ILE A 283 7.15 11.42 6.43
N ILE A 284 6.57 11.97 7.49
CA ILE A 284 5.11 12.05 7.64
C ILE A 284 4.50 12.90 6.52
N ASN A 285 5.08 14.04 6.20
CA ASN A 285 4.60 14.87 5.10
C ASN A 285 4.78 14.19 3.74
N TYR A 286 5.85 13.40 3.59
CA TYR A 286 6.07 12.66 2.38
C TYR A 286 5.06 11.52 2.20
N ALA A 287 4.70 10.86 3.29
CA ALA A 287 3.69 9.78 3.29
C ALA A 287 2.25 10.31 3.23
N VAL A 288 1.99 11.51 3.78
CA VAL A 288 0.65 12.12 3.83
C VAL A 288 0.74 13.60 3.44
N PRO A 289 1.02 13.89 2.16
CA PRO A 289 1.35 15.24 1.70
C PRO A 289 0.15 16.19 1.57
N GLY A 290 -1.05 15.75 1.87
CA GLY A 290 -2.25 16.54 1.70
C GLY A 290 -2.63 16.72 0.23
N TYR A 291 -2.94 17.96 -0.16
CA TYR A 291 -3.30 18.28 -1.54
C TYR A 291 -2.12 18.15 -2.53
N ASN A 292 -0.89 18.06 -2.04
CA ASN A 292 0.32 17.93 -2.86
C ASN A 292 0.71 16.45 -3.10
N LYS A 293 -0.24 15.55 -3.31
CA LYS A 293 -0.01 14.10 -3.43
C LYS A 293 1.03 13.73 -4.51
N ASP A 294 1.04 14.43 -5.62
CA ASP A 294 1.88 14.12 -6.78
C ASP A 294 3.37 14.35 -6.56
N ILE A 295 3.77 15.09 -5.51
CA ILE A 295 5.19 15.34 -5.20
C ILE A 295 5.89 14.17 -4.54
N THR A 296 5.16 13.10 -4.20
CA THR A 296 5.71 11.93 -3.51
C THR A 296 5.46 10.64 -4.27
N ILE A 297 6.43 9.72 -4.26
CA ILE A 297 6.28 8.38 -4.85
C ILE A 297 5.50 7.41 -3.96
N VAL A 298 5.13 7.85 -2.77
CA VAL A 298 4.40 7.05 -1.77
C VAL A 298 2.90 7.30 -1.87
N TYR A 299 2.49 8.53 -2.23
CA TYR A 299 1.08 8.93 -2.20
C TYR A 299 0.51 9.32 -3.58
N ALA A 300 1.36 9.53 -4.58
CA ALA A 300 0.92 9.74 -5.96
C ALA A 300 0.22 8.50 -6.50
N ASP A 301 -0.63 8.68 -7.49
CA ASP A 301 -1.29 7.59 -8.21
C ASP A 301 -1.31 7.85 -9.72
N ASN A 302 -1.52 6.82 -10.51
CA ASN A 302 -1.69 6.88 -11.96
C ASN A 302 -3.18 7.02 -12.35
N LEU A 303 -3.97 7.71 -11.52
CA LEU A 303 -5.40 7.87 -11.70
C LEU A 303 -5.78 9.35 -11.79
N LYS A 304 -6.76 9.63 -12.65
CA LYS A 304 -7.46 10.91 -12.70
C LYS A 304 -8.95 10.66 -12.50
N ASN A 305 -9.50 11.22 -11.43
CA ASN A 305 -10.90 10.99 -11.04
C ASN A 305 -11.25 9.49 -10.89
N GLY A 306 -10.31 8.67 -10.43
CA GLY A 306 -10.47 7.23 -10.25
C GLY A 306 -10.17 6.38 -11.49
N ASN A 307 -10.01 6.97 -12.68
CA ASN A 307 -9.67 6.22 -13.88
C ASN A 307 -8.18 6.30 -14.22
N GLY A 308 -7.63 5.24 -14.81
CA GLY A 308 -6.25 5.17 -15.25
C GLY A 308 -5.89 6.29 -16.26
N VAL A 309 -4.66 6.79 -16.18
CA VAL A 309 -4.13 7.79 -17.12
C VAL A 309 -2.79 7.35 -17.68
N HIS A 310 -2.53 7.71 -18.93
CA HIS A 310 -1.24 7.47 -19.58
C HIS A 310 -0.09 8.11 -18.80
N ILE A 311 1.05 7.43 -18.81
CA ILE A 311 2.26 7.98 -18.22
C ILE A 311 2.81 9.08 -19.09
N ASN A 312 3.26 10.17 -18.47
CA ASN A 312 3.81 11.30 -19.20
C ASN A 312 5.02 10.89 -20.02
N LYS A 313 5.12 11.40 -21.26
CA LYS A 313 6.19 11.06 -22.21
C LYS A 313 7.59 11.34 -21.65
N ASN A 314 7.79 12.47 -20.96
CA ASN A 314 9.09 12.82 -20.37
C ASN A 314 9.51 11.80 -19.28
N VAL A 315 8.57 11.30 -18.49
CA VAL A 315 8.81 10.25 -17.48
C VAL A 315 9.21 8.94 -18.17
N ILE A 316 8.49 8.58 -19.25
CA ILE A 316 8.81 7.37 -20.04
C ILE A 316 10.22 7.47 -20.61
N GLU A 317 10.57 8.58 -21.26
CA GLU A 317 11.88 8.80 -21.86
C GLU A 317 12.99 8.79 -20.80
N HIS A 318 12.75 9.45 -19.65
CA HIS A 318 13.71 9.47 -18.56
C HIS A 318 13.97 8.07 -17.99
N LEU A 319 12.93 7.30 -17.67
CA LEU A 319 13.07 5.93 -17.17
C LEU A 319 13.76 5.01 -18.18
N ASN A 320 13.37 5.13 -19.46
CA ASN A 320 13.94 4.32 -20.53
C ASN A 320 15.44 4.59 -20.78
N LYS A 321 15.88 5.85 -20.62
CA LYS A 321 17.31 6.24 -20.69
C LYS A 321 18.17 5.41 -19.74
N TYR A 322 17.62 5.06 -18.56
CA TYR A 322 18.31 4.26 -17.53
C TYR A 322 17.88 2.80 -17.48
N GLY A 323 17.27 2.28 -18.56
CA GLY A 323 16.93 0.87 -18.73
C GLY A 323 15.68 0.41 -18.00
N ILE A 324 14.88 1.31 -17.42
CA ILE A 324 13.62 0.97 -16.76
C ILE A 324 12.50 0.91 -17.80
N LYS A 325 11.77 -0.20 -17.82
CA LYS A 325 10.67 -0.48 -18.75
C LYS A 325 9.33 -0.69 -18.05
N ASN A 326 9.36 -0.94 -16.73
CA ASN A 326 8.15 -1.26 -15.99
C ASN A 326 8.13 -0.53 -14.65
N ILE A 327 6.97 0.06 -14.29
CA ILE A 327 6.67 0.65 -12.96
C ILE A 327 5.66 -0.25 -12.28
N ILE A 328 5.97 -0.71 -11.07
CA ILE A 328 5.10 -1.59 -10.28
C ILE A 328 4.70 -0.87 -9.00
N THR A 329 3.40 -0.77 -8.75
CA THR A 329 2.84 0.04 -7.66
C THR A 329 1.70 -0.67 -6.92
N GLY A 330 1.29 -0.09 -5.79
CA GLY A 330 0.10 -0.41 -5.01
C GLY A 330 -0.82 0.80 -4.84
N HIS A 331 -1.23 1.09 -3.61
CA HIS A 331 -1.83 2.32 -3.11
C HIS A 331 -3.29 2.56 -3.49
N LYS A 332 -3.68 2.32 -4.73
CA LYS A 332 -5.05 2.59 -5.22
C LYS A 332 -5.63 1.37 -5.93
N PRO A 333 -6.62 0.72 -5.31
CA PRO A 333 -7.31 -0.39 -5.95
C PRO A 333 -8.11 0.08 -7.16
N HIS A 334 -8.14 -0.74 -8.20
CA HIS A 334 -8.87 -0.47 -9.44
C HIS A 334 -9.65 -1.71 -9.89
N GLY A 335 -10.56 -2.23 -9.05
CA GLY A 335 -11.39 -3.40 -9.34
C GLY A 335 -10.71 -4.73 -9.02
N ASP A 336 -11.20 -5.81 -9.63
CA ASP A 336 -10.92 -7.20 -9.25
C ASP A 336 -9.53 -7.71 -9.67
N CYS A 337 -8.85 -7.03 -10.56
CA CYS A 337 -7.50 -7.38 -11.00
C CYS A 337 -6.65 -6.12 -11.22
N PRO A 338 -5.32 -6.23 -11.26
CA PRO A 338 -4.42 -5.10 -11.45
C PRO A 338 -4.80 -4.23 -12.65
N LEU A 339 -4.67 -2.91 -12.46
CA LEU A 339 -4.72 -1.97 -13.59
C LEU A 339 -3.37 -2.00 -14.29
N VAL A 340 -3.38 -2.35 -15.56
CA VAL A 340 -2.22 -2.26 -16.44
C VAL A 340 -2.40 -1.05 -17.37
N ILE A 341 -1.38 -0.21 -17.46
CA ILE A 341 -1.29 0.91 -18.39
C ILE A 341 -0.10 0.65 -19.29
N ARG A 342 -0.33 0.48 -20.58
CA ARG A 342 0.73 0.23 -21.56
C ARG A 342 0.89 1.45 -22.47
N ASP A 343 2.00 2.09 -22.32
CA ASP A 343 2.50 3.09 -23.23
C ASP A 343 3.56 2.47 -24.14
N LYS A 344 3.93 3.15 -25.22
CA LYS A 344 4.77 2.62 -26.31
C LYS A 344 6.01 1.83 -25.82
N ASN A 345 6.70 2.33 -24.79
CA ASN A 345 7.97 1.76 -24.31
C ASN A 345 7.99 1.58 -22.79
N LEU A 346 6.84 1.63 -22.12
CA LEU A 346 6.73 1.48 -20.68
C LEU A 346 5.42 0.81 -20.32
N THR A 347 5.46 -0.06 -19.31
CA THR A 347 4.25 -0.65 -18.70
C THR A 347 4.18 -0.23 -17.23
N ALA A 348 3.07 0.37 -16.79
CA ALA A 348 2.80 0.60 -15.38
C ALA A 348 1.72 -0.38 -14.90
N ILE A 349 1.93 -0.98 -13.71
CA ILE A 349 1.00 -1.93 -13.10
C ILE A 349 0.68 -1.45 -11.69
N SER A 350 -0.58 -1.10 -11.45
CA SER A 350 -1.11 -0.89 -10.11
C SER A 350 -1.74 -2.19 -9.63
N ALA A 351 -1.07 -2.87 -8.69
CA ALA A 351 -1.39 -4.24 -8.30
C ALA A 351 -2.28 -4.34 -7.05
N ASP A 352 -2.72 -3.20 -6.51
CA ASP A 352 -3.65 -3.18 -5.39
C ASP A 352 -5.03 -3.71 -5.81
N THR A 353 -5.43 -4.85 -5.23
CA THR A 353 -6.75 -5.48 -5.38
C THR A 353 -7.37 -5.82 -4.03
N SER A 354 -6.60 -5.63 -2.94
CA SER A 354 -7.08 -5.79 -1.58
C SER A 354 -7.39 -4.43 -0.99
N TYR A 355 -8.54 -4.27 -0.39
CA TYR A 355 -8.89 -3.00 0.22
C TYR A 355 -9.28 -3.16 1.69
N SER A 356 -9.92 -4.25 2.06
CA SER A 356 -10.34 -4.52 3.44
C SER A 356 -10.90 -5.93 3.61
N ASN A 357 -11.05 -6.37 4.87
CA ASN A 357 -11.78 -7.58 5.16
C ASN A 357 -13.28 -7.37 4.92
N ILE A 358 -13.81 -8.05 3.93
CA ILE A 358 -15.23 -7.91 3.54
C ILE A 358 -16.20 -8.44 4.61
N ASN A 359 -15.79 -9.44 5.41
CA ASN A 359 -16.62 -9.95 6.48
C ASN A 359 -16.81 -8.92 7.58
N TYR A 360 -15.79 -8.10 7.81
CA TYR A 360 -15.87 -6.96 8.71
C TYR A 360 -16.81 -5.87 8.17
N LEU A 361 -16.77 -5.60 6.87
CA LEU A 361 -17.64 -4.61 6.23
C LEU A 361 -19.11 -5.01 6.25
N LYS A 362 -19.44 -6.32 6.23
CA LYS A 362 -20.82 -6.80 6.35
C LYS A 362 -21.50 -6.43 7.67
N ASN A 363 -20.73 -6.22 8.72
CA ASN A 363 -21.24 -5.80 10.03
C ASN A 363 -21.49 -4.29 10.12
N ILE A 364 -21.13 -3.53 9.10
CA ILE A 364 -21.37 -2.10 9.00
C ILE A 364 -22.63 -1.91 8.16
N LYS A 365 -23.68 -1.40 8.77
CA LYS A 365 -24.96 -1.02 8.12
C LYS A 365 -24.82 0.20 7.19
N ASP A 366 -23.70 0.30 6.49
CA ASP A 366 -23.47 1.37 5.53
C ASP A 366 -23.65 0.77 4.13
N ASP A 367 -24.79 0.98 3.49
CA ASP A 367 -25.18 0.45 2.19
C ASP A 367 -24.14 0.68 1.10
N LYS A 368 -23.33 1.73 1.23
CA LYS A 368 -22.23 2.05 0.33
C LYS A 368 -21.18 0.94 0.22
N TYR A 369 -20.97 0.16 1.28
CA TYR A 369 -19.96 -0.92 1.29
C TYR A 369 -20.55 -2.32 1.10
N TYR A 370 -21.86 -2.46 1.12
CA TYR A 370 -22.51 -3.77 1.05
C TYR A 370 -22.22 -4.52 -0.26
N ASN A 371 -22.11 -3.80 -1.37
CA ASN A 371 -21.78 -4.33 -2.70
C ASN A 371 -20.28 -4.24 -3.04
N ASP A 372 -19.45 -3.80 -2.10
CA ASP A 372 -18.03 -3.65 -2.33
C ASP A 372 -17.35 -5.03 -2.45
N LYS A 373 -16.75 -5.30 -3.61
CA LYS A 373 -16.05 -6.54 -3.89
C LYS A 373 -14.60 -6.56 -3.41
N ARG A 374 -14.12 -5.47 -2.85
CA ARG A 374 -12.74 -5.34 -2.36
C ARG A 374 -12.45 -6.35 -1.26
N GLY A 375 -11.24 -6.91 -1.26
CA GLY A 375 -10.83 -7.98 -0.34
C GLY A 375 -11.30 -9.38 -0.73
N LYS A 376 -12.13 -9.53 -1.77
CA LYS A 376 -12.50 -10.84 -2.35
C LYS A 376 -11.50 -11.29 -3.40
N ALA A 377 -11.14 -10.39 -4.31
CA ALA A 377 -10.16 -10.65 -5.35
C ALA A 377 -8.73 -10.65 -4.78
N VAL A 378 -7.87 -11.43 -5.37
CA VAL A 378 -6.44 -11.49 -5.05
C VAL A 378 -5.62 -11.70 -6.30
N SER A 379 -4.46 -11.07 -6.39
CA SER A 379 -3.55 -11.21 -7.53
C SER A 379 -2.10 -11.38 -7.10
N GLU A 380 -1.32 -12.08 -7.92
CA GLU A 380 0.13 -12.11 -7.88
C GLU A 380 0.68 -11.55 -9.19
N VAL A 381 1.63 -10.62 -9.08
CA VAL A 381 2.41 -10.13 -10.22
C VAL A 381 3.79 -10.77 -10.14
N LEU A 382 4.16 -11.52 -11.18
CA LEU A 382 5.48 -12.14 -11.33
C LEU A 382 6.24 -11.41 -12.41
N LEU A 383 7.42 -10.92 -12.07
CA LEU A 383 8.32 -10.19 -12.95
C LEU A 383 9.57 -11.04 -13.19
N TYR A 384 9.81 -11.39 -14.45
CA TYR A 384 10.90 -12.25 -14.82
C TYR A 384 12.12 -11.43 -15.27
N SER A 385 13.32 -11.95 -15.00
CA SER A 385 14.57 -11.30 -15.38
C SER A 385 14.76 -11.14 -16.91
N ASN A 386 13.97 -11.87 -17.72
CA ASN A 386 13.92 -11.70 -19.17
C ASN A 386 13.02 -10.55 -19.63
N GLY A 387 12.32 -9.88 -18.68
CA GLY A 387 11.41 -8.78 -18.94
C GLY A 387 9.94 -9.18 -19.15
N ASP A 388 9.61 -10.45 -19.14
CA ASP A 388 8.23 -10.91 -19.18
C ASP A 388 7.52 -10.61 -17.83
N ILE A 389 6.23 -10.31 -17.88
CA ILE A 389 5.41 -10.10 -16.70
C ILE A 389 4.22 -11.07 -16.77
N ARG A 390 4.03 -11.84 -15.71
CA ARG A 390 2.84 -12.67 -15.53
C ARG A 390 1.97 -12.10 -14.44
N VAL A 391 0.69 -11.92 -14.72
CA VAL A 391 -0.32 -11.61 -13.71
C VAL A 391 -1.29 -12.76 -13.64
N HIS A 392 -1.63 -13.19 -12.43
CA HIS A 392 -2.66 -14.21 -12.21
C HIS A 392 -3.31 -13.99 -10.85
N GLY A 393 -4.50 -14.54 -10.71
CA GLY A 393 -5.27 -14.33 -9.48
C GLY A 393 -6.62 -15.02 -9.47
N ILE A 394 -7.43 -14.58 -8.51
CA ILE A 394 -8.82 -14.96 -8.32
C ILE A 394 -9.65 -13.69 -8.31
N LEU A 395 -10.67 -13.62 -9.15
CA LEU A 395 -11.64 -12.52 -9.19
C LEU A 395 -12.63 -12.62 -8.01
N ALA A 396 -13.43 -11.59 -7.79
CA ALA A 396 -14.41 -11.56 -6.71
C ALA A 396 -15.50 -12.64 -6.82
N ASP A 397 -15.73 -13.18 -8.02
CA ASP A 397 -16.61 -14.32 -8.28
C ASP A 397 -15.95 -15.70 -8.03
N ASN A 398 -14.76 -15.73 -7.43
CA ASN A 398 -13.88 -16.87 -7.21
C ASN A 398 -13.30 -17.51 -8.48
N SER A 399 -13.52 -16.95 -9.64
CA SER A 399 -12.95 -17.49 -10.87
C SER A 399 -11.48 -17.14 -11.02
N LYS A 400 -10.68 -18.09 -11.50
CA LYS A 400 -9.24 -17.90 -11.73
C LYS A 400 -9.01 -17.20 -13.06
N TYR A 401 -7.96 -16.40 -13.11
CA TYR A 401 -7.46 -15.75 -14.33
C TYR A 401 -5.94 -15.75 -14.37
N GLY A 402 -5.39 -15.48 -15.55
CA GLY A 402 -3.96 -15.26 -15.71
C GLY A 402 -3.59 -14.95 -17.16
N TYR A 403 -2.60 -14.09 -17.31
CA TYR A 403 -2.03 -13.69 -18.60
C TYR A 403 -0.55 -13.39 -18.48
N ILE A 404 0.13 -13.29 -19.62
CA ILE A 404 1.55 -12.93 -19.69
C ILE A 404 1.71 -11.77 -20.66
N ILE A 405 2.33 -10.69 -20.21
CA ILE A 405 2.82 -9.60 -21.05
C ILE A 405 4.25 -9.95 -21.42
N LYS A 406 4.48 -10.34 -22.67
CA LYS A 406 5.80 -10.69 -23.17
C LYS A 406 6.56 -9.45 -23.63
N LYS A 407 7.84 -9.35 -23.24
CA LYS A 407 8.76 -8.31 -23.72
C LYS A 407 9.03 -8.49 -25.23
N ASN A 408 9.38 -9.69 -25.64
CA ASN A 408 9.69 -10.03 -27.03
C ASN A 408 8.57 -10.91 -27.60
N LYS A 409 7.78 -10.38 -28.50
CA LYS A 409 6.67 -11.09 -29.13
C LYS A 409 7.14 -11.78 -30.40
N LYS A 410 6.84 -13.07 -30.51
CA LYS A 410 7.05 -13.82 -31.77
C LYS A 410 5.77 -13.89 -32.63
N SER A 411 4.59 -13.74 -32.00
CA SER A 411 3.28 -13.78 -32.64
C SER A 411 2.25 -13.00 -31.82
N PRO A 412 1.18 -12.48 -32.43
CA PRO A 412 0.07 -11.86 -31.73
C PRO A 412 -0.56 -12.80 -30.70
N SER A 413 -0.97 -12.24 -29.55
CA SER A 413 -1.63 -12.97 -28.48
C SER A 413 -2.80 -12.17 -27.90
N SER A 414 -3.76 -12.86 -27.26
CA SER A 414 -4.90 -12.20 -26.61
C SER A 414 -4.47 -11.21 -25.51
N SER A 415 -3.32 -11.44 -24.87
CA SER A 415 -2.79 -10.51 -23.85
C SER A 415 -2.22 -9.21 -24.44
N ASP A 416 -2.14 -9.09 -25.76
CA ASP A 416 -1.66 -7.87 -26.42
C ASP A 416 -2.58 -6.67 -26.26
N TYR A 417 -3.85 -6.93 -26.02
CA TYR A 417 -4.84 -5.88 -25.77
C TYR A 417 -4.83 -5.39 -24.31
N ILE A 418 -4.28 -6.17 -23.37
CA ILE A 418 -4.26 -5.80 -21.95
C ILE A 418 -3.39 -4.55 -21.76
N GLY A 419 -3.93 -3.57 -21.05
CA GLY A 419 -3.28 -2.29 -20.78
C GLY A 419 -3.47 -1.25 -21.88
N LEU A 420 -4.29 -1.52 -22.89
CA LEU A 420 -4.70 -0.52 -23.87
C LEU A 420 -5.92 0.27 -23.38
N GLN A 421 -5.91 1.58 -23.66
CA GLN A 421 -7.07 2.44 -23.45
C GLN A 421 -7.97 2.41 -24.69
N LEU A 422 -9.29 2.30 -24.47
CA LEU A 422 -10.32 2.29 -25.51
C LEU A 422 -10.84 3.73 -25.76
N ASN A 423 -11.56 3.93 -26.88
CA ASN A 423 -12.15 5.23 -27.25
C ASN A 423 -13.09 5.83 -26.20
N ASN A 424 -13.78 4.98 -25.46
CA ASN A 424 -14.69 5.35 -24.38
C ASN A 424 -13.98 5.49 -23.01
N ASN A 425 -12.65 5.61 -23.01
CA ASN A 425 -11.77 5.73 -21.84
C ASN A 425 -11.73 4.50 -20.91
N TYR A 426 -12.32 3.36 -21.30
CA TYR A 426 -12.10 2.12 -20.56
C TYR A 426 -10.70 1.58 -20.81
N TRP A 427 -10.18 0.84 -19.80
CA TRP A 427 -8.92 0.12 -19.89
C TRP A 427 -9.15 -1.37 -19.99
N VAL A 428 -8.40 -2.04 -20.88
CA VAL A 428 -8.43 -3.51 -20.98
C VAL A 428 -7.57 -4.10 -19.87
N LYS A 429 -8.17 -4.84 -18.93
CA LYS A 429 -7.50 -5.32 -17.72
C LYS A 429 -7.18 -6.80 -17.71
N ASN A 430 -8.03 -7.61 -18.37
CA ASN A 430 -7.92 -9.06 -18.26
C ASN A 430 -8.47 -9.74 -19.51
N PHE A 431 -8.10 -11.00 -19.70
CA PHE A 431 -8.62 -11.87 -20.76
C PHE A 431 -8.93 -13.26 -20.18
N LYS A 432 -10.14 -13.74 -20.41
CA LYS A 432 -10.62 -15.04 -19.94
C LYS A 432 -11.77 -15.55 -20.81
N ASN A 433 -11.79 -16.86 -21.14
CA ASN A 433 -12.88 -17.48 -21.88
C ASN A 433 -13.27 -16.70 -23.17
N ASN A 434 -12.25 -16.29 -23.95
CA ASN A 434 -12.41 -15.50 -25.18
C ASN A 434 -13.11 -14.13 -25.01
N LYS A 435 -13.16 -13.62 -23.77
CA LYS A 435 -13.67 -12.28 -23.47
C LYS A 435 -12.61 -11.43 -22.77
N TYR A 436 -12.73 -10.12 -22.92
CA TYR A 436 -11.87 -9.13 -22.29
C TYR A 436 -12.64 -8.40 -21.20
N LEU A 437 -12.03 -8.29 -20.02
CA LEU A 437 -12.52 -7.42 -18.97
C LEU A 437 -12.05 -6.00 -19.27
N ILE A 438 -13.00 -5.10 -19.43
CA ILE A 438 -12.71 -3.67 -19.56
C ILE A 438 -13.27 -2.94 -18.35
N SER A 439 -12.57 -1.88 -17.90
CA SER A 439 -12.96 -1.14 -16.73
C SER A 439 -12.78 0.38 -16.91
N PHE A 440 -13.66 1.12 -16.24
CA PHE A 440 -13.63 2.57 -16.13
C PHE A 440 -13.82 2.97 -14.66
N GLY A 441 -12.94 3.81 -14.14
CA GLY A 441 -13.02 4.30 -12.76
C GLY A 441 -13.63 5.69 -12.69
N LYS A 442 -14.51 5.92 -11.71
CA LYS A 442 -15.07 7.23 -11.36
C LYS A 442 -15.05 7.41 -9.85
N GLY A 443 -14.07 8.17 -9.35
CA GLY A 443 -13.86 8.29 -7.92
C GLY A 443 -13.46 6.93 -7.30
N PHE A 444 -14.26 6.39 -6.43
CA PHE A 444 -14.08 5.06 -5.85
C PHE A 444 -14.92 3.97 -6.54
N ASP A 445 -15.79 4.35 -7.47
CA ASP A 445 -16.63 3.42 -8.20
C ASP A 445 -15.89 2.91 -9.44
N ILE A 446 -15.94 1.60 -9.67
CA ILE A 446 -15.34 0.96 -10.83
C ILE A 446 -16.43 0.26 -11.63
N ASP A 447 -16.63 0.70 -12.88
CA ASP A 447 -17.48 0.04 -13.84
C ASP A 447 -16.67 -1.00 -14.61
N GLU A 448 -17.06 -2.27 -14.51
CA GLU A 448 -16.37 -3.40 -15.14
C GLU A 448 -17.32 -4.23 -15.96
N LYS A 449 -16.96 -4.56 -17.20
CA LYS A 449 -17.73 -5.44 -18.06
C LYS A 449 -16.87 -6.33 -18.95
N TRP A 450 -17.41 -7.48 -19.30
CA TRP A 450 -16.79 -8.43 -20.22
C TRP A 450 -17.31 -8.21 -21.64
N VAL A 451 -16.40 -8.04 -22.60
CA VAL A 451 -16.67 -7.85 -24.02
C VAL A 451 -15.96 -8.92 -24.85
N ASN A 452 -16.52 -9.32 -25.98
CA ASN A 452 -15.85 -10.21 -26.92
C ASN A 452 -14.83 -9.45 -27.80
N LEU A 453 -14.06 -10.18 -28.60
CA LEU A 453 -13.02 -9.57 -29.45
C LEU A 453 -13.59 -8.62 -30.52
N GLN A 454 -14.77 -8.88 -31.06
CA GLN A 454 -15.38 -8.01 -32.08
C GLN A 454 -15.80 -6.68 -31.47
N GLU A 455 -16.44 -6.71 -30.29
CA GLU A 455 -16.80 -5.53 -29.51
C GLU A 455 -15.56 -4.75 -29.10
N LEU A 456 -14.51 -5.43 -28.62
CA LEU A 456 -13.25 -4.81 -28.26
C LEU A 456 -12.63 -4.07 -29.45
N LYS A 457 -12.55 -4.69 -30.62
CA LYS A 457 -11.98 -4.08 -31.83
C LYS A 457 -12.75 -2.84 -32.30
N LYS A 458 -14.09 -2.79 -32.10
CA LYS A 458 -14.88 -1.58 -32.39
C LYS A 458 -14.57 -0.42 -31.44
N LEU A 459 -14.17 -0.74 -30.21
CA LEU A 459 -13.82 0.24 -29.16
C LEU A 459 -12.34 0.68 -29.17
N LEU A 460 -11.48 -0.04 -29.87
CA LEU A 460 -10.06 0.37 -29.99
C LEU A 460 -9.95 1.67 -30.78
N LYS A 461 -9.13 2.58 -30.28
CA LYS A 461 -8.71 3.75 -31.08
C LYS A 461 -8.03 3.24 -32.35
N LYS A 462 -8.39 3.79 -33.49
CA LYS A 462 -7.55 3.61 -34.69
C LYS A 462 -6.19 4.16 -34.33
N LEU A 463 -5.21 3.24 -34.20
CA LEU A 463 -3.81 3.55 -33.92
C LEU A 463 -3.21 4.29 -35.11
#